data_5882a3e06935f22897dc8625da12e547
#
_entry.id   5882a3e06935f22897dc8625da12e547
#
_cell.length_a   1.000
_cell.length_b   1.000
_cell.length_c   1.000
_cell.angle_alpha   90.00
_cell.angle_beta   90.00
_cell.angle_gamma   90.00
#
_symmetry.space_group_name_H-M   'P 1'
#
loop_
_entity.id
_entity.type
_entity.pdbx_description
1 polymer ?
#
loop_
_entity_poly.entity_id
_entity_poly.type
_entity_poly.pdbx_seq_one_letter_code
_entity_poly.pdbx_strand_id
1 'polypeptide(L)'
;YAVNNFENDDLYTAVQTYEPVSVEMPEGKKVKDVILMIGDGMGLEQLSTAWIVNNRHLNITDNFPYVGLQWTYSANKLVTDSAAAGTALATGSKTNNGMIATSPDGQPLETLSEYAKSKGMKTGTSVVCRVCDATPAVFSTHHANRDSLYNIMAQFVDSELDFLFGGGLKWWENRPDGRDLTAEAEAKGYTFVKTVEDLKAVQNGPVIALTSYMELPPALDRGTDHQESVKKALELLDNK
;
A
#
# COMPACT_ATOMS: atom_id res chain seq x y z
N TYR A 1 34.07 3.59 11.93
CA TYR A 1 32.72 3.71 12.47
C TYR A 1 32.59 2.66 13.56
N ALA A 2 32.39 3.09 14.84
CA ALA A 2 32.04 2.16 15.90
C ALA A 2 30.63 1.65 15.58
N VAL A 3 30.49 0.40 15.22
CA VAL A 3 29.22 -0.27 15.23
C VAL A 3 28.87 -0.42 16.71
N ASN A 4 27.93 0.39 17.21
CA ASN A 4 27.36 0.13 18.51
C ASN A 4 26.66 -1.23 18.40
N ASN A 5 27.25 -2.24 18.99
CA ASN A 5 26.56 -3.50 19.21
C ASN A 5 25.33 -3.17 20.05
N PHE A 6 24.17 -3.51 19.52
CA PHE A 6 22.94 -3.46 20.33
C PHE A 6 23.11 -4.50 21.42
N GLU A 7 23.25 -4.04 22.67
CA GLU A 7 23.28 -4.93 23.83
C GLU A 7 21.86 -5.39 24.24
N ASN A 8 20.86 -5.06 23.44
CA ASN A 8 19.49 -5.45 23.74
C ASN A 8 19.17 -6.77 23.03
N ASP A 9 19.49 -7.87 23.68
CA ASP A 9 19.18 -9.22 23.24
C ASP A 9 17.65 -9.44 23.07
N ASP A 10 16.81 -8.67 23.74
CA ASP A 10 15.35 -8.78 23.64
C ASP A 10 14.83 -8.52 22.21
N LEU A 11 15.50 -7.66 21.44
CA LEU A 11 15.16 -7.43 20.03
C LEU A 11 15.43 -8.66 19.15
N TYR A 12 16.43 -9.46 19.48
CA TYR A 12 16.76 -10.68 18.75
C TYR A 12 15.90 -11.87 19.15
N THR A 13 15.42 -11.89 20.39
CA THR A 13 14.56 -12.96 20.89
C THR A 13 13.09 -12.77 20.54
N ALA A 14 12.67 -11.52 20.25
CA ALA A 14 11.30 -11.19 19.82
C ALA A 14 11.04 -11.47 18.33
N VAL A 15 12.06 -11.66 17.51
CA VAL A 15 11.90 -12.06 16.12
C VAL A 15 11.53 -13.54 16.08
N GLN A 16 10.28 -13.82 15.71
CA GLN A 16 9.86 -15.20 15.45
C GLN A 16 10.84 -15.84 14.46
N THR A 17 11.34 -17.01 14.79
CA THR A 17 12.14 -17.80 13.85
C THR A 17 11.33 -17.96 12.57
N TYR A 18 11.81 -17.37 11.49
CA TYR A 18 11.21 -17.53 10.19
C TYR A 18 11.39 -18.98 9.73
N GLU A 19 10.30 -19.66 9.48
CA GLU A 19 10.31 -20.95 8.80
C GLU A 19 9.95 -20.75 7.33
N PRO A 20 10.80 -21.15 6.39
CA PRO A 20 10.53 -21.02 4.97
C PRO A 20 9.23 -21.77 4.61
N VAL A 21 8.29 -21.06 4.00
CA VAL A 21 7.09 -21.68 3.42
C VAL A 21 7.42 -22.05 1.98
N SER A 22 7.43 -23.35 1.67
CA SER A 22 7.55 -23.82 0.29
C SER A 22 6.22 -23.61 -0.43
N VAL A 23 6.24 -22.86 -1.53
CA VAL A 23 5.07 -22.65 -2.38
C VAL A 23 5.26 -23.39 -3.70
N GLU A 24 4.42 -24.39 -3.96
CA GLU A 24 4.37 -25.03 -5.26
C GLU A 24 3.64 -24.13 -6.26
N MET A 25 4.30 -23.81 -7.36
CA MET A 25 3.69 -23.05 -8.46
C MET A 25 2.72 -23.97 -9.21
N PRO A 26 1.41 -23.65 -9.25
CA PRO A 26 0.44 -24.48 -9.97
C PRO A 26 0.66 -24.39 -11.48
N GLU A 27 1.06 -25.49 -12.09
CA GLU A 27 1.21 -25.56 -13.55
C GLU A 27 -0.15 -25.43 -14.26
N GLY A 28 -0.18 -24.63 -15.34
CA GLY A 28 -1.31 -24.54 -16.27
C GLY A 28 -2.54 -23.77 -15.75
N LYS A 29 -2.49 -23.14 -14.58
CA LYS A 29 -3.60 -22.29 -14.10
C LYS A 29 -3.48 -20.88 -14.65
N LYS A 30 -4.62 -20.28 -15.01
CA LYS A 30 -4.68 -18.83 -15.34
C LYS A 30 -4.58 -18.01 -14.05
N VAL A 31 -3.79 -16.95 -14.10
CA VAL A 31 -3.74 -15.94 -13.02
C VAL A 31 -5.11 -15.27 -12.94
N LYS A 32 -5.71 -15.25 -11.76
CA LYS A 32 -6.98 -14.58 -11.47
C LYS A 32 -6.76 -13.31 -10.65
N ASP A 33 -5.83 -13.35 -9.71
CA ASP A 33 -5.55 -12.28 -8.78
C ASP A 33 -4.09 -11.87 -8.87
N VAL A 34 -3.82 -10.59 -8.68
CA VAL A 34 -2.48 -10.01 -8.65
C VAL A 34 -2.30 -9.25 -7.35
N ILE A 35 -1.25 -9.58 -6.59
CA ILE A 35 -0.88 -8.89 -5.37
C ILE A 35 0.46 -8.21 -5.60
N LEU A 36 0.46 -6.88 -5.59
CA LEU A 36 1.69 -6.09 -5.65
C LEU A 36 2.10 -5.69 -4.24
N MET A 37 3.25 -6.17 -3.78
CA MET A 37 3.83 -5.84 -2.48
C MET A 37 4.96 -4.83 -2.67
N ILE A 38 4.84 -3.66 -2.05
CA ILE A 38 5.81 -2.56 -2.16
C ILE A 38 6.44 -2.30 -0.80
N GLY A 39 7.78 -2.46 -0.73
CA GLY A 39 8.58 -1.94 0.37
C GLY A 39 9.07 -0.53 -0.02
N ASP A 40 8.41 0.51 0.51
CA ASP A 40 8.76 1.89 0.18
C ASP A 40 10.14 2.24 0.73
N GLY A 41 11.01 2.73 -0.17
CA GLY A 41 12.41 3.01 0.13
C GLY A 41 13.25 1.78 0.48
N MET A 42 12.73 0.55 0.31
CA MET A 42 13.44 -0.68 0.60
C MET A 42 14.46 -1.00 -0.50
N GLY A 43 15.73 -0.69 -0.21
CA GLY A 43 16.86 -1.01 -1.07
C GLY A 43 17.53 -2.35 -0.71
N LEU A 44 18.64 -2.65 -1.38
CA LEU A 44 19.41 -3.88 -1.15
C LEU A 44 19.97 -3.97 0.28
N GLU A 45 20.29 -2.83 0.89
CA GLU A 45 20.83 -2.76 2.24
C GLU A 45 19.80 -3.22 3.28
N GLN A 46 18.54 -2.79 3.12
CA GLN A 46 17.44 -3.20 4.00
C GLN A 46 17.15 -4.70 3.84
N LEU A 47 17.11 -5.19 2.60
CA LEU A 47 16.95 -6.62 2.33
C LEU A 47 18.10 -7.44 2.90
N SER A 48 19.34 -7.01 2.70
CA SER A 48 20.52 -7.71 3.19
C SER A 48 20.54 -7.76 4.72
N THR A 49 20.19 -6.65 5.37
CA THR A 49 20.10 -6.58 6.83
C THR A 49 19.05 -7.56 7.36
N ALA A 50 17.85 -7.53 6.81
CA ALA A 50 16.77 -8.43 7.21
C ALA A 50 17.15 -9.90 6.97
N TRP A 51 17.80 -10.22 5.86
CA TRP A 51 18.27 -11.55 5.53
C TRP A 51 19.32 -12.07 6.51
N ILE A 52 20.30 -11.22 6.91
CA ILE A 52 21.32 -11.58 7.89
C ILE A 52 20.69 -11.85 9.26
N VAL A 53 19.83 -10.94 9.72
CA VAL A 53 19.16 -11.05 11.03
C VAL A 53 18.28 -12.30 11.09
N ASN A 54 17.68 -12.68 9.98
CA ASN A 54 16.76 -13.83 9.87
C ASN A 54 17.47 -15.12 9.43
N ASN A 55 18.71 -15.32 9.87
CA ASN A 55 19.51 -16.50 9.57
C ASN A 55 19.64 -16.82 8.06
N ARG A 56 19.70 -15.79 7.24
CA ARG A 56 19.80 -15.86 5.78
C ARG A 56 18.56 -16.41 5.08
N HIS A 57 17.40 -16.26 5.68
CA HIS A 57 16.12 -16.63 5.09
C HIS A 57 15.18 -15.44 5.02
N LEU A 58 14.52 -15.23 3.89
CA LEU A 58 13.39 -14.32 3.72
C LEU A 58 12.41 -14.94 2.74
N ASN A 59 11.10 -14.77 2.98
CA ASN A 59 10.07 -15.25 2.05
C ASN A 59 10.28 -14.74 0.64
N ILE A 60 10.70 -13.48 0.50
CA ILE A 60 10.95 -12.86 -0.81
C ILE A 60 12.13 -13.48 -1.55
N THR A 61 13.18 -13.96 -0.83
CA THR A 61 14.33 -14.59 -1.46
C THR A 61 14.14 -16.09 -1.69
N ASP A 62 13.37 -16.74 -0.83
CA ASP A 62 13.26 -18.19 -0.82
C ASP A 62 12.10 -18.71 -1.68
N ASN A 63 11.04 -17.89 -1.88
CA ASN A 63 9.82 -18.33 -2.56
C ASN A 63 9.51 -17.60 -3.87
N PHE A 64 10.21 -16.49 -4.20
CA PHE A 64 9.99 -15.80 -5.46
C PHE A 64 10.98 -16.32 -6.51
N PRO A 65 10.50 -17.04 -7.54
CA PRO A 65 11.37 -17.70 -8.53
C PRO A 65 12.01 -16.73 -9.54
N TYR A 66 11.49 -15.50 -9.61
CA TYR A 66 11.95 -14.51 -10.57
C TYR A 66 12.48 -13.26 -9.87
N VAL A 67 13.63 -12.78 -10.30
CA VAL A 67 14.27 -11.56 -9.81
C VAL A 67 14.52 -10.65 -11.01
N GLY A 68 14.28 -9.35 -10.82
CA GLY A 68 14.55 -8.33 -11.83
C GLY A 68 15.20 -7.11 -11.21
N LEU A 69 15.79 -6.29 -12.07
CA LEU A 69 16.31 -4.97 -11.73
C LEU A 69 15.49 -3.92 -12.46
N GLN A 70 15.28 -2.78 -11.82
CA GLN A 70 14.59 -1.65 -12.43
C GLN A 70 15.37 -0.36 -12.25
N TRP A 71 15.25 0.54 -13.23
CA TRP A 71 15.78 1.89 -13.13
C TRP A 71 14.76 2.77 -12.41
N THR A 72 15.17 3.35 -11.28
CA THR A 72 14.26 4.08 -10.39
C THR A 72 14.22 5.60 -10.64
N TYR A 73 15.08 6.17 -11.50
CA TYR A 73 15.08 7.61 -11.77
C TYR A 73 13.70 8.11 -12.25
N SER A 74 13.31 9.32 -11.81
CA SER A 74 12.07 9.98 -12.26
C SER A 74 12.28 10.78 -13.55
N ALA A 75 11.23 11.38 -14.09
CA ALA A 75 11.35 12.18 -15.32
C ALA A 75 12.27 13.40 -15.16
N ASN A 76 12.40 13.95 -13.95
CA ASN A 76 13.17 15.17 -13.69
C ASN A 76 14.34 15.03 -12.71
N LYS A 77 14.55 13.82 -12.10
CA LYS A 77 15.60 13.62 -11.08
C LYS A 77 16.22 12.23 -11.21
N LEU A 78 17.53 12.13 -10.93
CA LEU A 78 18.22 10.85 -10.81
C LEU A 78 17.76 10.06 -9.58
N VAL A 79 17.46 10.76 -8.48
CA VAL A 79 16.88 10.18 -7.28
C VAL A 79 15.39 10.44 -7.30
N THR A 80 14.61 9.37 -7.43
CA THR A 80 13.15 9.43 -7.41
C THR A 80 12.62 9.68 -6.00
N ASP A 81 11.39 10.16 -5.91
CA ASP A 81 10.58 10.04 -4.70
C ASP A 81 9.51 8.95 -4.87
N SER A 82 8.78 8.62 -3.82
CA SER A 82 7.71 7.60 -3.86
C SER A 82 6.55 7.99 -4.78
N ALA A 83 6.29 9.28 -4.98
CA ALA A 83 5.22 9.72 -5.89
C ALA A 83 5.54 9.35 -7.35
N ALA A 84 6.72 9.73 -7.84
CA ALA A 84 7.15 9.42 -9.19
C ALA A 84 7.42 7.92 -9.39
N ALA A 85 8.03 7.25 -8.41
CA ALA A 85 8.29 5.82 -8.48
C ALA A 85 6.98 5.01 -8.47
N GLY A 86 6.06 5.35 -7.57
CA GLY A 86 4.74 4.73 -7.50
C GLY A 86 3.91 4.98 -8.76
N THR A 87 3.94 6.20 -9.31
CA THR A 87 3.30 6.52 -10.60
C THR A 87 3.83 5.61 -11.70
N ALA A 88 5.15 5.40 -11.78
CA ALA A 88 5.72 4.51 -12.80
C ALA A 88 5.27 3.05 -12.62
N LEU A 89 5.10 2.57 -11.37
CA LEU A 89 4.55 1.25 -11.09
C LEU A 89 3.06 1.16 -11.43
N ALA A 90 2.30 2.20 -11.10
CA ALA A 90 0.84 2.21 -11.27
C ALA A 90 0.39 2.43 -12.73
N THR A 91 1.19 3.14 -13.54
CA THR A 91 0.77 3.61 -14.88
C THR A 91 1.70 3.17 -16.01
N GLY A 92 2.88 2.63 -15.70
CA GLY A 92 3.93 2.34 -16.68
C GLY A 92 4.64 3.59 -17.23
N SER A 93 4.35 4.77 -16.71
CA SER A 93 4.87 6.05 -17.20
C SER A 93 5.67 6.79 -16.13
N LYS A 94 6.81 7.36 -16.53
CA LYS A 94 7.59 8.21 -15.61
C LYS A 94 6.99 9.61 -15.52
N THR A 95 7.01 10.16 -14.30
CA THR A 95 6.60 11.53 -14.03
C THR A 95 7.65 12.27 -13.20
N ASN A 96 7.41 13.55 -12.90
CA ASN A 96 8.27 14.35 -12.05
C ASN A 96 8.10 13.96 -10.58
N ASN A 97 9.17 14.12 -9.78
CA ASN A 97 9.05 13.97 -8.33
C ASN A 97 7.91 14.81 -7.77
N GLY A 98 7.17 14.26 -6.82
CA GLY A 98 6.02 14.90 -6.18
C GLY A 98 4.68 14.72 -6.89
N MET A 99 4.64 14.13 -8.08
CA MET A 99 3.41 13.98 -8.86
C MET A 99 2.80 12.58 -8.69
N ILE A 100 1.48 12.53 -8.52
CA ILE A 100 0.68 11.34 -8.27
C ILE A 100 -0.15 11.01 -9.48
N ALA A 101 0.12 9.88 -10.13
CA ALA A 101 -0.58 9.34 -11.30
C ALA A 101 -0.93 10.41 -12.36
N THR A 102 -0.03 11.37 -12.55
CA THR A 102 -0.11 12.40 -13.58
C THR A 102 1.16 12.42 -14.42
N SER A 103 1.04 12.78 -15.68
CA SER A 103 2.17 13.04 -16.57
C SER A 103 2.97 14.28 -16.12
N PRO A 104 4.19 14.50 -16.62
CA PRO A 104 4.99 15.68 -16.26
C PRO A 104 4.33 17.04 -16.53
N ASP A 105 3.35 17.09 -17.43
CA ASP A 105 2.52 18.25 -17.75
C ASP A 105 1.19 18.30 -16.95
N GLY A 106 1.03 17.38 -15.99
CA GLY A 106 -0.08 17.38 -15.04
C GLY A 106 -1.37 16.70 -15.50
N GLN A 107 -1.35 15.97 -16.63
CA GLN A 107 -2.53 15.24 -17.10
C GLN A 107 -2.66 13.91 -16.33
N PRO A 108 -3.88 13.50 -15.94
CA PRO A 108 -4.11 12.19 -15.33
C PRO A 108 -3.64 11.05 -16.25
N LEU A 109 -3.03 10.02 -15.65
CA LEU A 109 -2.60 8.80 -16.31
C LEU A 109 -3.44 7.64 -15.80
N GLU A 110 -4.00 6.82 -16.69
CA GLU A 110 -4.75 5.63 -16.28
C GLU A 110 -3.88 4.73 -15.39
N THR A 111 -4.41 4.36 -14.23
CA THR A 111 -3.73 3.51 -13.26
C THR A 111 -4.11 2.03 -13.43
N LEU A 112 -3.29 1.13 -12.86
CA LEU A 112 -3.59 -0.30 -12.83
C LEU A 112 -4.93 -0.60 -12.16
N SER A 113 -5.30 0.15 -11.10
CA SER A 113 -6.59 -0.04 -10.44
C SER A 113 -7.75 0.36 -11.33
N GLU A 114 -7.68 1.51 -12.00
CA GLU A 114 -8.69 1.96 -12.96
C GLU A 114 -8.82 1.01 -14.15
N TYR A 115 -7.68 0.56 -14.69
CA TYR A 115 -7.67 -0.45 -15.75
C TYR A 115 -8.32 -1.76 -15.28
N ALA A 116 -7.98 -2.25 -14.08
CA ALA A 116 -8.58 -3.47 -13.53
C ALA A 116 -10.10 -3.31 -13.32
N LYS A 117 -10.54 -2.17 -12.79
CA LYS A 117 -11.97 -1.84 -12.65
C LYS A 117 -12.68 -1.83 -14.00
N SER A 118 -12.07 -1.28 -15.05
CA SER A 118 -12.63 -1.30 -16.42
C SER A 118 -12.80 -2.71 -16.99
N LYS A 119 -12.09 -3.70 -16.43
CA LYS A 119 -12.22 -5.14 -16.76
C LYS A 119 -13.17 -5.90 -15.81
N GLY A 120 -13.85 -5.20 -14.90
CA GLY A 120 -14.77 -5.80 -13.94
C GLY A 120 -14.06 -6.50 -12.76
N MET A 121 -12.78 -6.27 -12.56
CA MET A 121 -12.03 -6.80 -11.42
C MET A 121 -12.26 -5.94 -10.18
N LYS A 122 -12.22 -6.57 -9.02
CA LYS A 122 -12.14 -5.87 -7.73
C LYS A 122 -10.72 -5.39 -7.48
N THR A 123 -10.60 -4.23 -6.84
CA THR A 123 -9.31 -3.60 -6.55
C THR A 123 -9.25 -3.10 -5.11
N GLY A 124 -8.06 -3.10 -4.52
CA GLY A 124 -7.89 -2.63 -3.16
C GLY A 124 -6.47 -2.26 -2.80
N THR A 125 -6.34 -1.44 -1.77
CA THR A 125 -5.08 -0.97 -1.23
C THR A 125 -5.06 -1.16 0.28
N SER A 126 -3.97 -1.76 0.80
CA SER A 126 -3.73 -1.94 2.24
C SER A 126 -2.34 -1.45 2.59
N VAL A 127 -2.24 -0.47 3.48
CA VAL A 127 -0.96 0.18 3.83
C VAL A 127 -0.83 0.41 5.32
N VAL A 128 0.41 0.63 5.76
CA VAL A 128 0.72 1.01 7.15
C VAL A 128 0.88 2.53 7.34
N CYS A 129 1.06 3.27 6.26
CA CYS A 129 1.06 4.72 6.28
C CYS A 129 -0.38 5.28 6.16
N ARG A 130 -0.51 6.61 6.10
CA ARG A 130 -1.78 7.26 5.73
C ARG A 130 -2.12 6.93 4.27
N VAL A 131 -3.38 6.65 3.98
CA VAL A 131 -3.81 6.28 2.62
C VAL A 131 -3.62 7.41 1.59
N CYS A 132 -3.61 8.66 2.04
CA CYS A 132 -3.34 9.82 1.19
C CYS A 132 -1.84 10.11 0.97
N ASP A 133 -0.93 9.26 1.48
CA ASP A 133 0.48 9.34 1.09
C ASP A 133 0.68 8.86 -0.35
N ALA A 134 1.82 9.21 -0.93
CA ALA A 134 2.07 9.02 -2.35
C ALA A 134 1.92 7.56 -2.80
N THR A 135 2.54 6.62 -2.11
CA THR A 135 2.59 5.21 -2.55
C THR A 135 1.23 4.55 -2.66
N PRO A 136 0.30 4.65 -1.70
CA PRO A 136 -1.06 4.16 -1.90
C PRO A 136 -1.86 5.01 -2.89
N ALA A 137 -1.68 6.33 -2.88
CA ALA A 137 -2.48 7.26 -3.67
C ALA A 137 -2.30 7.10 -5.19
N VAL A 138 -1.08 6.80 -5.67
CA VAL A 138 -0.78 6.69 -7.11
C VAL A 138 -1.58 5.60 -7.84
N PHE A 139 -2.18 4.66 -7.12
CA PHE A 139 -2.95 3.58 -7.74
C PHE A 139 -4.39 3.96 -8.04
N SER A 140 -4.91 5.05 -7.44
CA SER A 140 -6.35 5.35 -7.51
C SER A 140 -6.70 6.84 -7.39
N THR A 141 -5.70 7.73 -7.39
CA THR A 141 -5.91 9.18 -7.32
C THR A 141 -4.93 9.91 -8.23
N HIS A 142 -5.25 11.15 -8.60
CA HIS A 142 -4.41 11.95 -9.51
C HIS A 142 -4.19 13.35 -8.94
N HIS A 143 -2.93 13.72 -8.72
CA HIS A 143 -2.61 15.06 -8.25
C HIS A 143 -1.18 15.48 -8.61
N ALA A 144 -1.02 16.72 -9.07
CA ALA A 144 0.30 17.26 -9.43
C ALA A 144 1.22 17.51 -8.23
N ASN A 145 0.71 17.43 -7.00
CA ASN A 145 1.48 17.66 -5.77
C ASN A 145 1.06 16.67 -4.68
N ARG A 146 1.98 15.78 -4.28
CA ARG A 146 1.79 14.78 -3.22
C ARG A 146 1.45 15.36 -1.84
N ASP A 147 1.80 16.64 -1.59
CA ASP A 147 1.56 17.29 -0.30
C ASP A 147 0.13 17.84 -0.18
N SER A 148 -0.68 17.77 -1.24
CA SER A 148 -2.08 18.16 -1.23
C SER A 148 -2.98 17.09 -0.58
N LEU A 149 -2.64 16.68 0.64
CA LEU A 149 -3.20 15.52 1.32
C LEU A 149 -4.73 15.53 1.43
N TYR A 150 -5.34 16.70 1.69
CA TYR A 150 -6.82 16.82 1.74
C TYR A 150 -7.48 16.56 0.39
N ASN A 151 -6.86 17.03 -0.71
CA ASN A 151 -7.40 16.84 -2.05
C ASN A 151 -7.24 15.38 -2.50
N ILE A 152 -6.09 14.76 -2.18
CA ILE A 152 -5.83 13.35 -2.47
C ILE A 152 -6.80 12.48 -1.67
N MET A 153 -6.96 12.76 -0.36
CA MET A 153 -7.88 12.01 0.51
C MET A 153 -9.31 12.04 -0.02
N ALA A 154 -9.78 13.19 -0.49
CA ALA A 154 -11.13 13.32 -1.01
C ALA A 154 -11.39 12.48 -2.28
N GLN A 155 -10.37 12.22 -3.08
CA GLN A 155 -10.51 11.43 -4.31
C GLN A 155 -10.79 9.96 -4.03
N PHE A 156 -10.42 9.43 -2.85
CA PHE A 156 -10.74 8.03 -2.52
C PHE A 156 -12.24 7.74 -2.47
N VAL A 157 -13.07 8.73 -2.18
CA VAL A 157 -14.54 8.59 -2.24
C VAL A 157 -15.03 8.30 -3.67
N ASP A 158 -14.28 8.77 -4.67
CA ASP A 158 -14.59 8.62 -6.10
C ASP A 158 -13.74 7.54 -6.80
N SER A 159 -12.81 6.90 -6.09
CA SER A 159 -11.81 6.01 -6.67
C SER A 159 -12.34 4.64 -7.12
N GLU A 160 -13.57 4.30 -6.71
CA GLU A 160 -14.19 2.99 -6.96
C GLU A 160 -13.39 1.78 -6.42
N LEU A 161 -12.42 2.00 -5.52
CA LEU A 161 -11.74 0.89 -4.84
C LEU A 161 -12.75 0.07 -4.03
N ASP A 162 -12.62 -1.25 -4.09
CA ASP A 162 -13.46 -2.14 -3.29
C ASP A 162 -12.92 -2.31 -1.85
N PHE A 163 -11.64 -2.00 -1.65
CA PHE A 163 -10.99 -2.08 -0.35
C PHE A 163 -9.93 -1.00 -0.16
N LEU A 164 -10.03 -0.24 0.94
CA LEU A 164 -9.01 0.73 1.34
C LEU A 164 -8.74 0.58 2.83
N PHE A 165 -7.49 0.33 3.21
CA PHE A 165 -7.05 0.24 4.61
C PHE A 165 -5.77 1.02 4.84
N GLY A 166 -5.73 1.77 5.95
CA GLY A 166 -4.52 2.45 6.43
C GLY A 166 -4.79 3.46 7.54
N GLY A 167 -3.88 4.40 7.69
CA GLY A 167 -4.05 5.59 8.53
C GLY A 167 -4.63 6.76 7.75
N GLY A 168 -4.77 7.90 8.42
CA GLY A 168 -5.14 9.16 7.78
C GLY A 168 -6.46 9.78 8.20
N LEU A 169 -7.08 9.36 9.32
CA LEU A 169 -8.30 9.97 9.86
C LEU A 169 -8.22 11.48 9.97
N LYS A 170 -7.02 12.02 10.25
CA LYS A 170 -6.78 13.46 10.28
C LYS A 170 -7.28 14.19 9.04
N TRP A 171 -7.01 13.67 7.86
CA TRP A 171 -7.36 14.30 6.56
C TRP A 171 -8.74 13.88 6.05
N TRP A 172 -9.32 12.88 6.69
CA TRP A 172 -10.68 12.43 6.43
C TRP A 172 -11.71 13.25 7.21
N GLU A 173 -11.51 13.43 8.53
CA GLU A 173 -12.49 14.03 9.45
C GLU A 173 -12.33 15.54 9.65
N ASN A 174 -11.09 16.03 9.80
CA ASN A 174 -10.83 17.44 10.14
C ASN A 174 -10.50 18.26 8.90
N ARG A 175 -11.43 18.33 8.00
CA ARG A 175 -11.25 18.96 6.70
C ARG A 175 -11.50 20.47 6.73
N PRO A 176 -10.58 21.29 6.16
CA PRO A 176 -10.76 22.74 6.09
C PRO A 176 -11.87 23.17 5.10
N ASP A 177 -12.26 22.28 4.17
CA ASP A 177 -13.32 22.51 3.19
C ASP A 177 -14.73 22.17 3.70
N GLY A 178 -14.84 21.65 4.94
CA GLY A 178 -16.11 21.32 5.57
C GLY A 178 -16.83 20.10 4.98
N ARG A 179 -16.22 19.35 4.07
CA ARG A 179 -16.81 18.12 3.52
C ARG A 179 -16.86 17.02 4.58
N ASP A 180 -17.94 16.25 4.57
CA ASP A 180 -18.08 15.00 5.34
C ASP A 180 -17.85 13.81 4.41
N LEU A 181 -16.59 13.36 4.33
CA LEU A 181 -16.23 12.24 3.46
C LEU A 181 -16.86 10.93 3.91
N THR A 182 -17.21 10.77 5.20
CA THR A 182 -17.92 9.58 5.67
C THR A 182 -19.31 9.51 5.07
N ALA A 183 -20.09 10.58 5.19
CA ALA A 183 -21.42 10.64 4.60
C ALA A 183 -21.37 10.49 3.07
N GLU A 184 -20.37 11.09 2.41
CA GLU A 184 -20.20 10.97 0.95
C GLU A 184 -19.84 9.52 0.53
N ALA A 185 -18.96 8.84 1.27
CA ALA A 185 -18.59 7.46 1.00
C ALA A 185 -19.78 6.51 1.24
N GLU A 186 -20.50 6.67 2.35
CA GLU A 186 -21.70 5.88 2.66
C GLU A 186 -22.80 6.05 1.61
N ALA A 187 -22.99 7.27 1.11
CA ALA A 187 -23.94 7.55 0.01
C ALA A 187 -23.56 6.81 -1.29
N LYS A 188 -22.29 6.43 -1.46
CA LYS A 188 -21.78 5.62 -2.59
C LYS A 188 -21.73 4.12 -2.29
N GLY A 189 -22.21 3.71 -1.13
CA GLY A 189 -22.31 2.31 -0.73
C GLY A 189 -21.07 1.76 -0.03
N TYR A 190 -20.12 2.61 0.35
CA TYR A 190 -18.99 2.17 1.18
C TYR A 190 -19.42 1.93 2.62
N THR A 191 -18.85 0.90 3.23
CA THR A 191 -18.82 0.74 4.68
C THR A 191 -17.60 1.45 5.22
N PHE A 192 -17.79 2.45 6.09
CA PHE A 192 -16.67 3.15 6.74
C PHE A 192 -16.45 2.62 8.15
N VAL A 193 -15.20 2.21 8.46
CA VAL A 193 -14.83 1.67 9.78
C VAL A 193 -13.52 2.28 10.29
N LYS A 194 -13.40 2.35 11.63
CA LYS A 194 -12.24 2.97 12.30
C LYS A 194 -11.42 2.00 13.14
N THR A 195 -11.83 0.75 13.24
CA THR A 195 -11.10 -0.29 14.00
C THR A 195 -10.90 -1.54 13.14
N VAL A 196 -9.89 -2.32 13.49
CA VAL A 196 -9.64 -3.61 12.84
C VAL A 196 -10.74 -4.62 13.19
N GLU A 197 -11.31 -4.52 14.39
CA GLU A 197 -12.43 -5.35 14.83
C GLU A 197 -13.67 -5.12 13.96
N ASP A 198 -14.01 -3.86 13.70
CA ASP A 198 -15.13 -3.52 12.81
C ASP A 198 -14.85 -3.98 11.37
N LEU A 199 -13.60 -3.83 10.89
CA LEU A 199 -13.19 -4.31 9.58
C LEU A 199 -13.39 -5.82 9.45
N LYS A 200 -13.04 -6.60 10.47
CA LYS A 200 -13.26 -8.07 10.48
C LYS A 200 -14.73 -8.44 10.36
N ALA A 201 -15.62 -7.61 10.89
CA ALA A 201 -17.06 -7.84 10.85
C ALA A 201 -17.69 -7.57 9.47
N VAL A 202 -17.02 -6.82 8.59
CA VAL A 202 -17.52 -6.56 7.23
C VAL A 202 -17.59 -7.86 6.42
N GLN A 203 -18.77 -8.15 5.86
CA GLN A 203 -19.01 -9.38 5.09
C GLN A 203 -19.00 -9.15 3.58
N ASN A 204 -19.39 -7.97 3.12
CA ASN A 204 -19.59 -7.67 1.71
C ASN A 204 -19.40 -6.18 1.43
N GLY A 205 -19.30 -5.84 0.14
CA GLY A 205 -19.31 -4.48 -0.38
C GLY A 205 -17.96 -3.78 -0.30
N PRO A 206 -17.87 -2.58 -0.84
CA PRO A 206 -16.68 -1.79 -0.73
C PRO A 206 -16.51 -1.26 0.69
N VAL A 207 -15.26 -1.22 1.17
CA VAL A 207 -14.94 -0.78 2.53
C VAL A 207 -13.78 0.20 2.55
N ILE A 208 -13.93 1.23 3.36
CA ILE A 208 -12.86 2.17 3.73
C ILE A 208 -12.60 2.01 5.23
N ALA A 209 -11.41 1.57 5.58
CA ALA A 209 -10.98 1.34 6.95
C ALA A 209 -9.79 2.24 7.29
N LEU A 210 -10.04 3.30 8.05
CA LEU A 210 -9.00 4.21 8.53
C LEU A 210 -8.83 4.03 10.03
N THR A 211 -7.84 3.23 10.42
CA THR A 211 -7.69 2.76 11.81
C THR A 211 -6.70 3.56 12.65
N SER A 212 -6.11 4.61 12.08
CA SER A 212 -5.18 5.49 12.79
C SER A 212 -5.37 6.94 12.38
N TYR A 213 -5.11 7.85 13.33
CA TYR A 213 -5.19 9.31 13.10
C TYR A 213 -4.18 9.78 12.05
N MET A 214 -2.94 9.30 12.14
CA MET A 214 -1.85 9.55 11.20
C MET A 214 -1.50 8.26 10.46
N GLU A 215 -0.31 7.71 10.69
CA GLU A 215 0.14 6.40 10.23
C GLU A 215 -0.20 5.32 11.28
N LEU A 216 -0.22 4.05 10.89
CA LEU A 216 -0.27 2.95 11.86
C LEU A 216 1.03 2.93 12.68
N PRO A 217 0.99 2.44 13.91
CA PRO A 217 2.20 2.27 14.71
C PRO A 217 3.27 1.41 14.01
N PRO A 218 4.55 1.52 14.40
CA PRO A 218 5.61 0.64 13.94
C PRO A 218 5.27 -0.84 14.15
N ALA A 219 5.94 -1.73 13.41
CA ALA A 219 5.62 -3.16 13.39
C ALA A 219 5.59 -3.82 14.78
N LEU A 220 6.44 -3.37 15.70
CA LEU A 220 6.49 -3.90 17.07
C LEU A 220 5.29 -3.49 17.92
N ASP A 221 4.66 -2.36 17.62
CA ASP A 221 3.58 -1.78 18.42
C ASP A 221 2.18 -2.03 17.85
N ARG A 222 2.06 -2.22 16.53
CA ARG A 222 0.77 -2.43 15.84
C ARG A 222 0.25 -3.88 15.91
N GLY A 223 1.07 -4.82 16.40
CA GLY A 223 0.68 -6.24 16.44
C GLY A 223 0.34 -6.79 15.04
N THR A 224 -0.81 -7.41 14.90
CA THR A 224 -1.27 -8.07 13.67
C THR A 224 -2.21 -7.24 12.80
N ASP A 225 -2.46 -5.98 13.12
CA ASP A 225 -3.50 -5.16 12.47
C ASP A 225 -3.38 -5.14 10.92
N HIS A 226 -2.17 -4.92 10.40
CA HIS A 226 -1.96 -4.93 8.96
C HIS A 226 -2.12 -6.34 8.35
N GLN A 227 -1.73 -7.39 9.06
CA GLN A 227 -1.94 -8.77 8.60
C GLN A 227 -3.43 -9.10 8.54
N GLU A 228 -4.22 -8.69 9.53
CA GLU A 228 -5.68 -8.88 9.54
C GLU A 228 -6.36 -8.09 8.42
N SER A 229 -5.89 -6.87 8.12
CA SER A 229 -6.41 -6.10 6.99
C SER A 229 -6.14 -6.79 5.64
N VAL A 230 -4.93 -7.34 5.45
CA VAL A 230 -4.59 -8.08 4.23
C VAL A 230 -5.44 -9.36 4.10
N LYS A 231 -5.64 -10.11 5.19
CA LYS A 231 -6.55 -11.26 5.17
C LYS A 231 -7.96 -10.86 4.76
N LYS A 232 -8.49 -9.77 5.33
CA LYS A 232 -9.83 -9.26 4.98
C LYS A 232 -9.89 -8.77 3.54
N ALA A 233 -8.84 -8.13 3.03
CA ALA A 233 -8.75 -7.76 1.62
C ALA A 233 -8.85 -8.98 0.70
N LEU A 234 -8.12 -10.06 0.99
CA LEU A 234 -8.18 -11.31 0.22
C LEU A 234 -9.58 -11.94 0.23
N GLU A 235 -10.30 -11.88 1.36
CA GLU A 235 -11.68 -12.37 1.46
C GLU A 235 -12.65 -11.56 0.60
N LEU A 236 -12.56 -10.23 0.64
CA LEU A 236 -13.51 -9.33 -0.03
C LEU A 236 -13.22 -9.14 -1.52
N LEU A 237 -11.94 -9.23 -1.92
CA LEU A 237 -11.49 -9.01 -3.29
C LEU A 237 -11.41 -10.28 -4.14
N ASP A 238 -11.66 -11.48 -3.57
CA ASP A 238 -11.64 -12.73 -4.33
C ASP A 238 -12.54 -12.62 -5.58
N ASN A 239 -11.91 -12.67 -6.74
CA ASN A 239 -12.57 -12.60 -8.05
C ASN A 239 -13.02 -14.00 -8.51
N LYS A 240 -13.94 -14.62 -7.79
CA LYS A 240 -14.52 -15.95 -8.11
C LYS A 240 -15.25 -16.01 -9.43
#